data_e32696ab80d2ed0b0813cf484867cc2d
#
_entry.id   e32696ab80d2ed0b0813cf484867cc2d
#
_cell.length_a   1.000
_cell.length_b   1.000
_cell.length_c   1.000
_cell.angle_alpha   90.00
_cell.angle_beta   90.00
_cell.angle_gamma   90.00
#
_symmetry.space_group_name_H-M   'P 1'
#
loop_
_entity.id
_entity.type
_entity.pdbx_description
1 polymer ?
#
loop_
_entity_poly.entity_id
_entity_poly.type
_entity_poly.pdbx_seq_one_letter_code
_entity_poly.pdbx_strand_id
1 'polypeptide(L)'
;MRAYLTADGEPCNECESCKAFNEQRSYNIIELDAASNNSVDDIRTIVDQVRIPPQVGKYRVFIIDEVHMLTTAAFNAFLKTLEEPPEYAIFILATTEKQKIIPTILSRCQIYDFARIKVPDIVEQLKYICTDRGVTAETAALNVIAQKADGAMRDALSIFDQVAASCEGNITYQGAIENLNVLDHDYYFRLDEAFLKSDIPEALLIYKDIREHGFDSQFFINGLAQHFRDLMVASNPQTVVLLEMNDELAQKFVLQAQKFAPAYFYRVMDLCNYCDLNYRNASNKQFLVELTLIKI
;
A
#
# COMPACT_ATOMS: atom_id res chain seq x y z
N MET A 1 4.09 14.11 -29.27
CA MET A 1 4.02 12.74 -29.78
C MET A 1 2.73 12.53 -30.57
N ARG A 2 2.59 13.05 -31.78
CA ARG A 2 1.40 12.77 -32.62
C ARG A 2 1.79 12.35 -34.04
N ALA A 3 3.03 12.01 -34.28
CA ALA A 3 3.46 11.66 -35.63
C ALA A 3 3.02 10.27 -36.06
N TYR A 4 2.98 9.31 -35.14
CA TYR A 4 2.66 7.92 -35.46
C TYR A 4 2.03 7.25 -34.21
N LEU A 5 0.71 7.33 -34.11
CA LEU A 5 -0.07 6.52 -33.18
C LEU A 5 -0.49 5.23 -33.87
N THR A 6 -0.57 4.14 -33.15
CA THR A 6 -1.25 2.92 -33.58
C THR A 6 -2.75 3.18 -33.76
N ALA A 7 -3.50 2.25 -34.35
CA ALA A 7 -4.95 2.35 -34.50
C ALA A 7 -5.68 2.53 -33.15
N ASP A 8 -5.07 2.01 -32.08
CA ASP A 8 -5.59 2.06 -30.70
C ASP A 8 -5.16 3.33 -29.93
N GLY A 9 -4.44 4.24 -30.60
CA GLY A 9 -3.99 5.51 -30.00
C GLY A 9 -2.70 5.42 -29.19
N GLU A 10 -2.03 4.27 -29.17
CA GLU A 10 -0.78 4.04 -28.48
C GLU A 10 0.44 4.55 -29.27
N PRO A 11 1.58 4.84 -28.60
CA PRO A 11 2.83 5.19 -29.26
C PRO A 11 3.30 4.10 -30.23
N CYS A 12 3.79 4.48 -31.41
CA CYS A 12 4.21 3.51 -32.43
C CYS A 12 5.46 2.69 -32.06
N ASN A 13 6.25 3.10 -31.07
CA ASN A 13 7.54 2.51 -30.64
C ASN A 13 8.64 2.39 -31.72
N GLU A 14 8.40 2.88 -32.94
CA GLU A 14 9.31 2.76 -34.06
C GLU A 14 9.93 4.10 -34.48
N CYS A 15 9.24 5.23 -34.25
CA CYS A 15 9.76 6.55 -34.62
C CYS A 15 10.91 6.99 -33.71
N GLU A 16 11.69 7.95 -34.16
CA GLU A 16 12.86 8.48 -33.42
C GLU A 16 12.51 8.93 -32.01
N SER A 17 11.37 9.61 -31.81
CA SER A 17 10.92 10.04 -30.49
C SER A 17 10.58 8.88 -29.56
N CYS A 18 9.92 7.83 -30.07
CA CYS A 18 9.62 6.64 -29.29
C CYS A 18 10.89 5.86 -28.92
N LYS A 19 11.80 5.69 -29.89
CA LYS A 19 13.09 5.04 -29.63
C LYS A 19 13.92 5.80 -28.60
N ALA A 20 14.03 7.12 -28.76
CA ALA A 20 14.73 7.96 -27.79
C ALA A 20 14.12 7.87 -26.38
N PHE A 21 12.78 7.79 -26.28
CA PHE A 21 12.09 7.58 -25.01
C PHE A 21 12.40 6.21 -24.41
N ASN A 22 12.24 5.14 -25.18
CA ASN A 22 12.46 3.76 -24.71
C ASN A 22 13.92 3.53 -24.28
N GLU A 23 14.87 4.24 -24.90
CA GLU A 23 16.30 4.21 -24.57
C GLU A 23 16.70 5.23 -23.48
N GLN A 24 15.73 5.90 -22.85
CA GLN A 24 15.94 6.93 -21.82
C GLN A 24 16.85 8.09 -22.27
N ARG A 25 16.85 8.40 -23.56
CA ARG A 25 17.66 9.47 -24.19
C ARG A 25 16.82 10.67 -24.66
N SER A 26 15.56 10.75 -24.20
CA SER A 26 14.68 11.84 -24.63
C SER A 26 15.01 13.13 -23.90
N TYR A 27 15.45 14.15 -24.63
CA TYR A 27 15.65 15.50 -24.09
C TYR A 27 14.36 16.28 -23.85
N ASN A 28 13.20 15.70 -24.25
CA ASN A 28 11.90 16.36 -24.12
C ASN A 28 11.16 15.94 -22.85
N ILE A 29 11.63 14.95 -22.12
CA ILE A 29 11.06 14.50 -20.85
C ILE A 29 12.10 14.72 -19.78
N ILE A 30 11.75 15.50 -18.78
CA ILE A 30 12.61 15.88 -17.66
C ILE A 30 11.88 15.44 -16.41
N GLU A 31 12.52 14.58 -15.65
CA GLU A 31 12.01 14.09 -14.37
C GLU A 31 12.85 14.67 -13.23
N LEU A 32 12.16 15.18 -12.22
CA LEU A 32 12.74 15.69 -10.99
C LEU A 32 12.04 15.01 -9.80
N ASP A 33 12.81 14.41 -8.93
CA ASP A 33 12.35 13.98 -7.60
C ASP A 33 12.51 15.14 -6.62
N ALA A 34 11.39 15.70 -6.15
CA ALA A 34 11.39 16.79 -5.20
C ALA A 34 11.83 16.37 -3.79
N ALA A 35 11.85 15.08 -3.46
CA ALA A 35 12.40 14.64 -2.18
C ALA A 35 13.93 14.89 -2.11
N SER A 36 14.61 14.72 -3.24
CA SER A 36 16.06 14.94 -3.37
C SER A 36 16.42 16.37 -3.82
N ASN A 37 15.52 17.05 -4.53
CA ASN A 37 15.76 18.35 -5.17
C ASN A 37 14.64 19.36 -4.81
N ASN A 38 14.64 19.84 -3.59
CA ASN A 38 13.56 20.66 -3.04
C ASN A 38 13.86 22.14 -2.88
N SER A 39 15.06 22.57 -3.26
CA SER A 39 15.52 23.93 -3.09
C SER A 39 14.96 24.88 -4.16
N VAL A 40 15.06 26.17 -3.88
CA VAL A 40 14.70 27.23 -4.85
C VAL A 40 15.57 27.16 -6.09
N ASP A 41 16.84 26.80 -5.95
CA ASP A 41 17.80 26.78 -7.06
C ASP A 41 17.55 25.59 -7.99
N ASP A 42 17.12 24.45 -7.43
CA ASP A 42 16.70 23.29 -8.23
C ASP A 42 15.49 23.66 -9.12
N ILE A 43 14.49 24.31 -8.55
CA ILE A 43 13.31 24.76 -9.28
C ILE A 43 13.65 25.86 -10.30
N ARG A 44 14.57 26.78 -9.99
CA ARG A 44 15.05 27.79 -10.98
C ARG A 44 15.69 27.11 -12.18
N THR A 45 16.46 26.04 -11.96
CA THR A 45 17.04 25.25 -13.05
C THR A 45 15.95 24.68 -13.96
N ILE A 46 14.88 24.14 -13.38
CA ILE A 46 13.71 23.65 -14.16
C ILE A 46 13.06 24.83 -14.92
N VAL A 47 12.79 25.96 -14.27
CA VAL A 47 12.19 27.14 -14.89
C VAL A 47 13.02 27.65 -16.07
N ASP A 48 14.35 27.64 -15.97
CA ASP A 48 15.23 28.03 -17.08
C ASP A 48 15.19 27.02 -18.22
N GLN A 49 15.10 25.73 -17.91
CA GLN A 49 14.92 24.68 -18.92
C GLN A 49 13.55 24.76 -19.62
N VAL A 50 12.50 25.21 -18.94
CA VAL A 50 11.16 25.38 -19.53
C VAL A 50 11.18 26.39 -20.67
N ARG A 51 12.06 27.40 -20.63
CA ARG A 51 12.20 28.43 -21.69
C ARG A 51 12.80 27.92 -22.98
N ILE A 52 13.38 26.73 -22.97
CA ILE A 52 14.00 26.11 -24.13
C ILE A 52 12.95 25.26 -24.85
N PRO A 53 12.58 25.57 -26.11
CA PRO A 53 11.60 24.79 -26.85
C PRO A 53 12.12 23.38 -27.18
N PRO A 54 11.23 22.41 -27.44
CA PRO A 54 11.60 21.05 -27.81
C PRO A 54 12.37 21.06 -29.13
N GLN A 55 13.46 20.29 -29.24
CA GLN A 55 14.22 20.16 -30.49
C GLN A 55 13.54 19.21 -31.48
N VAL A 56 12.85 18.20 -30.97
CA VAL A 56 12.11 17.20 -31.74
C VAL A 56 10.71 17.05 -31.15
N GLY A 57 9.68 17.08 -31.99
CA GLY A 57 8.30 16.96 -31.55
C GLY A 57 7.66 18.27 -31.13
N LYS A 58 6.46 18.21 -30.55
CA LYS A 58 5.64 19.39 -30.25
C LYS A 58 5.74 19.84 -28.78
N TYR A 59 5.95 18.92 -27.87
CA TYR A 59 5.85 19.15 -26.42
C TYR A 59 7.13 18.78 -25.70
N ARG A 60 7.37 19.50 -24.60
CA ARG A 60 8.36 19.18 -23.59
C ARG A 60 7.64 18.92 -22.27
N VAL A 61 7.91 17.79 -21.64
CA VAL A 61 7.20 17.31 -20.45
C VAL A 61 8.12 17.41 -19.23
N PHE A 62 7.63 18.01 -18.18
CA PHE A 62 8.32 18.14 -16.91
C PHE A 62 7.52 17.33 -15.87
N ILE A 63 8.11 16.29 -15.34
CA ILE A 63 7.52 15.45 -14.30
C ILE A 63 8.21 15.79 -12.98
N ILE A 64 7.45 16.27 -12.01
CA ILE A 64 7.95 16.55 -10.66
C ILE A 64 7.28 15.57 -9.71
N ASP A 65 8.06 14.60 -9.27
CA ASP A 65 7.59 13.59 -8.31
C ASP A 65 7.71 14.10 -6.88
N GLU A 66 6.82 13.63 -6.01
CA GLU A 66 6.70 14.03 -4.60
C GLU A 66 6.72 15.56 -4.41
N VAL A 67 6.00 16.26 -5.29
CA VAL A 67 6.01 17.72 -5.37
C VAL A 67 5.70 18.42 -4.03
N HIS A 68 5.02 17.75 -3.10
CA HIS A 68 4.74 18.26 -1.75
C HIS A 68 6.01 18.43 -0.89
N MET A 69 7.14 17.85 -1.29
CA MET A 69 8.43 18.01 -0.62
C MET A 69 9.14 19.34 -0.96
N LEU A 70 8.68 20.07 -1.97
CA LEU A 70 9.22 21.37 -2.31
C LEU A 70 9.04 22.37 -1.15
N THR A 71 10.06 23.18 -0.91
CA THR A 71 9.95 24.30 0.04
C THR A 71 8.93 25.33 -0.43
N THR A 72 8.34 26.10 0.48
CA THR A 72 7.41 27.19 0.14
C THR A 72 8.04 28.21 -0.82
N ALA A 73 9.34 28.49 -0.66
CA ALA A 73 10.05 29.39 -1.53
C ALA A 73 10.25 28.82 -2.95
N ALA A 74 10.47 27.50 -3.08
CA ALA A 74 10.54 26.79 -4.35
C ALA A 74 9.17 26.79 -5.06
N PHE A 75 8.07 26.53 -4.35
CA PHE A 75 6.73 26.66 -4.89
C PHE A 75 6.46 28.07 -5.44
N ASN A 76 6.81 29.11 -4.69
CA ASN A 76 6.62 30.49 -5.12
C ASN A 76 7.45 30.83 -6.38
N ALA A 77 8.66 30.30 -6.50
CA ALA A 77 9.47 30.46 -7.71
C ALA A 77 8.83 29.80 -8.94
N PHE A 78 8.10 28.70 -8.72
CA PHE A 78 7.44 27.93 -9.79
C PHE A 78 6.10 28.51 -10.24
N LEU A 79 5.40 29.24 -9.35
CA LEU A 79 4.04 29.78 -9.61
C LEU A 79 3.95 30.55 -10.92
N LYS A 80 4.90 31.47 -11.19
CA LYS A 80 4.90 32.31 -12.40
C LYS A 80 4.93 31.44 -13.69
N THR A 81 5.68 30.35 -13.67
CA THR A 81 5.77 29.44 -14.82
C THR A 81 4.49 28.61 -14.99
N LEU A 82 3.81 28.29 -13.91
CA LEU A 82 2.52 27.60 -13.95
C LEU A 82 1.35 28.53 -14.33
N GLU A 83 1.46 29.82 -14.08
CA GLU A 83 0.46 30.83 -14.48
C GLU A 83 0.46 31.07 -16.00
N GLU A 84 1.65 31.18 -16.56
CA GLU A 84 1.84 31.47 -18.00
C GLU A 84 2.84 30.47 -18.61
N PRO A 85 2.48 29.17 -18.71
CA PRO A 85 3.37 28.16 -19.27
C PRO A 85 3.50 28.37 -20.79
N PRO A 86 4.68 28.16 -21.38
CA PRO A 86 4.81 28.10 -22.82
C PRO A 86 3.89 27.01 -23.41
N GLU A 87 3.29 27.24 -24.59
CA GLU A 87 2.35 26.29 -25.22
C GLU A 87 2.91 24.88 -25.45
N TYR A 88 4.22 24.74 -25.50
CA TYR A 88 4.90 23.46 -25.64
C TYR A 88 5.25 22.77 -24.32
N ALA A 89 5.10 23.45 -23.19
CA ALA A 89 5.45 22.89 -21.89
C ALA A 89 4.25 22.19 -21.23
N ILE A 90 4.45 20.96 -20.81
CA ILE A 90 3.47 20.18 -20.03
C ILE A 90 4.08 19.85 -18.70
N PHE A 91 3.38 20.17 -17.60
CA PHE A 91 3.79 19.83 -16.26
C PHE A 91 2.93 18.69 -15.71
N ILE A 92 3.57 17.67 -15.16
CA ILE A 92 2.95 16.58 -14.41
C ILE A 92 3.49 16.66 -12.99
N LEU A 93 2.63 16.99 -12.04
CA LEU A 93 2.96 17.11 -10.63
C LEU A 93 2.40 15.87 -9.92
N ALA A 94 3.26 14.99 -9.44
CA ALA A 94 2.86 13.80 -8.70
C ALA A 94 3.05 14.02 -7.20
N THR A 95 2.10 13.53 -6.40
CA THR A 95 2.17 13.62 -4.94
C THR A 95 1.34 12.54 -4.27
N THR A 96 1.83 12.04 -3.16
CA THR A 96 1.09 11.18 -2.23
C THR A 96 0.27 11.99 -1.22
N GLU A 97 0.58 13.32 -1.05
CA GLU A 97 -0.03 14.19 -0.05
C GLU A 97 -0.60 15.48 -0.66
N LYS A 98 -1.70 15.35 -1.39
CA LYS A 98 -2.39 16.49 -2.05
C LYS A 98 -2.71 17.64 -1.08
N GLN A 99 -3.03 17.34 0.18
CA GLN A 99 -3.37 18.33 1.21
C GLN A 99 -2.19 19.25 1.58
N LYS A 100 -0.96 18.86 1.29
CA LYS A 100 0.23 19.69 1.50
C LYS A 100 0.51 20.65 0.34
N ILE A 101 -0.16 20.47 -0.80
CA ILE A 101 0.01 21.36 -1.95
C ILE A 101 -0.75 22.65 -1.72
N ILE A 102 -0.09 23.80 -1.94
CA ILE A 102 -0.71 25.10 -1.75
C ILE A 102 -1.88 25.31 -2.74
N PRO A 103 -3.00 25.91 -2.29
CA PRO A 103 -4.21 26.07 -3.12
C PRO A 103 -3.97 26.82 -4.44
N THR A 104 -3.00 27.72 -4.47
CA THR A 104 -2.62 28.47 -5.66
C THR A 104 -2.06 27.61 -6.79
N ILE A 105 -1.42 26.49 -6.48
CA ILE A 105 -0.98 25.49 -7.47
C ILE A 105 -2.18 24.65 -7.90
N LEU A 106 -2.95 24.12 -6.94
CA LEU A 106 -4.10 23.27 -7.24
C LEU A 106 -5.12 23.94 -8.17
N SER A 107 -5.33 25.28 -8.01
CA SER A 107 -6.27 26.01 -8.85
C SER A 107 -5.81 26.19 -10.31
N ARG A 108 -4.55 25.88 -10.63
CA ARG A 108 -3.95 25.95 -11.96
C ARG A 108 -3.68 24.59 -12.60
N CYS A 109 -3.97 23.53 -11.88
CA CYS A 109 -3.75 22.17 -12.34
C CYS A 109 -5.08 21.45 -12.57
N GLN A 110 -5.12 20.58 -13.57
CA GLN A 110 -6.14 19.56 -13.64
C GLN A 110 -5.78 18.43 -12.68
N ILE A 111 -6.70 18.11 -11.76
CA ILE A 111 -6.43 17.15 -10.70
C ILE A 111 -6.97 15.79 -11.11
N TYR A 112 -6.13 14.77 -10.97
CA TYR A 112 -6.47 13.36 -11.13
C TYR A 112 -6.18 12.65 -9.82
N ASP A 113 -7.22 12.15 -9.17
CA ASP A 113 -7.09 11.37 -7.94
C ASP A 113 -7.06 9.88 -8.30
N PHE A 114 -6.00 9.18 -7.89
CA PHE A 114 -5.83 7.75 -8.08
C PHE A 114 -6.21 7.01 -6.80
N ALA A 115 -7.09 6.03 -6.91
CA ALA A 115 -7.43 5.14 -5.82
C ALA A 115 -6.33 4.09 -5.59
N ARG A 116 -6.28 3.51 -4.39
CA ARG A 116 -5.49 2.31 -4.11
C ARG A 116 -5.97 1.16 -4.99
N ILE A 117 -5.02 0.33 -5.45
CA ILE A 117 -5.35 -0.87 -6.23
C ILE A 117 -5.97 -1.89 -5.27
N LYS A 118 -7.07 -2.52 -5.71
CA LYS A 118 -7.76 -3.51 -4.88
C LYS A 118 -6.97 -4.80 -4.77
N VAL A 119 -7.09 -5.49 -3.65
CA VAL A 119 -6.44 -6.78 -3.41
C VAL A 119 -6.69 -7.80 -4.54
N PRO A 120 -7.91 -7.99 -5.06
CA PRO A 120 -8.14 -8.91 -6.17
C PRO A 120 -7.35 -8.57 -7.44
N ASP A 121 -7.24 -7.28 -7.77
CA ASP A 121 -6.52 -6.80 -8.97
C ASP A 121 -5.00 -7.03 -8.82
N ILE A 122 -4.46 -6.81 -7.61
CA ILE A 122 -3.05 -7.13 -7.31
C ILE A 122 -2.81 -8.64 -7.44
N VAL A 123 -3.70 -9.46 -6.89
CA VAL A 123 -3.58 -10.93 -6.98
C VAL A 123 -3.62 -11.42 -8.42
N GLU A 124 -4.49 -10.84 -9.26
CA GLU A 124 -4.56 -11.16 -10.68
C GLU A 124 -3.24 -10.84 -11.40
N GLN A 125 -2.68 -9.66 -11.13
CA GLN A 125 -1.37 -9.27 -11.68
C GLN A 125 -0.26 -10.18 -11.21
N LEU A 126 -0.23 -10.56 -9.94
CA LEU A 126 0.78 -11.50 -9.41
C LEU A 126 0.63 -12.89 -10.04
N LYS A 127 -0.59 -13.39 -10.30
CA LYS A 127 -0.82 -14.65 -11.03
C LYS A 127 -0.29 -14.59 -12.46
N TYR A 128 -0.49 -13.46 -13.14
CA TYR A 128 0.07 -13.24 -14.47
C TYR A 128 1.60 -13.36 -14.44
N ILE A 129 2.26 -12.71 -13.48
CA ILE A 129 3.72 -12.76 -13.30
C ILE A 129 4.20 -14.16 -12.94
N CYS A 130 3.48 -14.88 -12.08
CA CYS A 130 3.79 -16.28 -11.79
C CYS A 130 3.85 -17.13 -13.06
N THR A 131 2.86 -16.95 -13.94
CA THR A 131 2.80 -17.68 -15.21
C THR A 131 3.94 -17.30 -16.15
N ASP A 132 4.26 -16.02 -16.26
CA ASP A 132 5.32 -15.49 -17.13
C ASP A 132 6.71 -15.94 -16.67
N ARG A 133 6.95 -15.97 -15.36
CA ARG A 133 8.26 -16.33 -14.78
C ARG A 133 8.41 -17.79 -14.38
N GLY A 134 7.36 -18.61 -14.54
CA GLY A 134 7.39 -20.04 -14.18
C GLY A 134 7.46 -20.26 -12.66
N VAL A 135 6.94 -19.33 -11.85
CA VAL A 135 6.84 -19.43 -10.40
C VAL A 135 5.50 -20.11 -10.05
N THR A 136 5.52 -21.08 -9.14
CA THR A 136 4.29 -21.67 -8.60
C THR A 136 3.89 -20.95 -7.32
N ALA A 137 2.61 -20.58 -7.19
CA ALA A 137 2.13 -19.88 -6.00
C ALA A 137 0.70 -20.27 -5.65
N GLU A 138 0.45 -20.50 -4.37
CA GLU A 138 -0.90 -20.66 -3.84
C GLU A 138 -1.64 -19.31 -3.87
N THR A 139 -2.91 -19.34 -4.26
CA THR A 139 -3.73 -18.11 -4.28
C THR A 139 -3.82 -17.47 -2.88
N ALA A 140 -3.84 -18.26 -1.82
CA ALA A 140 -3.82 -17.77 -0.45
C ALA A 140 -2.54 -17.00 -0.13
N ALA A 141 -1.38 -17.47 -0.59
CA ALA A 141 -0.11 -16.77 -0.44
C ALA A 141 -0.10 -15.42 -1.17
N LEU A 142 -0.61 -15.38 -2.41
CA LEU A 142 -0.71 -14.15 -3.18
C LEU A 142 -1.66 -13.12 -2.54
N ASN A 143 -2.73 -13.58 -1.87
CA ASN A 143 -3.60 -12.70 -1.09
C ASN A 143 -2.86 -12.07 0.10
N VAL A 144 -2.04 -12.82 0.83
CA VAL A 144 -1.22 -12.27 1.94
C VAL A 144 -0.27 -11.20 1.43
N ILE A 145 0.41 -11.44 0.30
CA ILE A 145 1.30 -10.45 -0.32
C ILE A 145 0.52 -9.19 -0.72
N ALA A 146 -0.63 -9.35 -1.37
CA ALA A 146 -1.47 -8.24 -1.82
C ALA A 146 -2.02 -7.40 -0.66
N GLN A 147 -2.45 -8.03 0.43
CA GLN A 147 -2.90 -7.35 1.64
C GLN A 147 -1.75 -6.55 2.30
N LYS A 148 -0.55 -7.17 2.38
CA LYS A 148 0.64 -6.51 2.95
C LYS A 148 1.07 -5.28 2.16
N ALA A 149 0.83 -5.26 0.85
CA ALA A 149 1.16 -4.16 -0.06
C ALA A 149 0.19 -2.96 0.05
N ASP A 150 -0.95 -3.11 0.72
CA ASP A 150 -1.91 -2.04 1.01
C ASP A 150 -2.26 -1.17 -0.20
N GLY A 151 -2.50 -1.80 -1.35
CA GLY A 151 -2.91 -1.14 -2.59
C GLY A 151 -1.78 -0.53 -3.42
N ALA A 152 -0.51 -0.75 -3.06
CA ALA A 152 0.66 -0.30 -3.80
C ALA A 152 1.26 -1.44 -4.64
N MET A 153 1.14 -1.39 -5.97
CA MET A 153 1.64 -2.45 -6.86
C MET A 153 3.17 -2.60 -6.77
N ARG A 154 3.92 -1.50 -6.63
CA ARG A 154 5.37 -1.54 -6.49
C ARG A 154 5.79 -2.35 -5.26
N ASP A 155 5.11 -2.12 -4.13
CA ASP A 155 5.39 -2.85 -2.89
C ASP A 155 4.96 -4.32 -3.02
N ALA A 156 3.82 -4.59 -3.67
CA ALA A 156 3.38 -5.96 -3.95
C ALA A 156 4.43 -6.75 -4.77
N LEU A 157 5.00 -6.14 -5.79
CA LEU A 157 6.05 -6.76 -6.62
C LEU A 157 7.33 -6.98 -5.82
N SER A 158 7.74 -6.00 -5.02
CA SER A 158 8.96 -6.11 -4.18
C SER A 158 8.81 -7.22 -3.13
N ILE A 159 7.64 -7.29 -2.48
CA ILE A 159 7.31 -8.34 -1.52
C ILE A 159 7.25 -9.71 -2.22
N PHE A 160 6.63 -9.77 -3.40
CA PHE A 160 6.55 -11.00 -4.19
C PHE A 160 7.94 -11.53 -4.55
N ASP A 161 8.84 -10.67 -5.05
CA ASP A 161 10.20 -11.06 -5.40
C ASP A 161 10.98 -11.57 -4.17
N GLN A 162 10.81 -10.93 -3.01
CA GLN A 162 11.41 -11.37 -1.76
C GLN A 162 10.93 -12.76 -1.36
N VAL A 163 9.60 -12.99 -1.36
CA VAL A 163 9.00 -14.27 -0.97
C VAL A 163 9.35 -15.36 -1.98
N ALA A 164 9.31 -15.06 -3.29
CA ALA A 164 9.67 -16.01 -4.34
C ALA A 164 11.12 -16.49 -4.22
N ALA A 165 12.04 -15.57 -3.91
CA ALA A 165 13.45 -15.90 -3.69
C ALA A 165 13.64 -16.80 -2.45
N SER A 166 12.94 -16.52 -1.34
CA SER A 166 13.02 -17.29 -0.11
C SER A 166 12.38 -18.67 -0.23
N CYS A 167 11.33 -18.81 -1.05
CA CYS A 167 10.61 -20.07 -1.28
C CYS A 167 11.12 -20.85 -2.51
N GLU A 168 12.27 -20.49 -3.06
CA GLU A 168 12.89 -21.14 -4.23
C GLU A 168 11.91 -21.29 -5.43
N GLY A 169 11.03 -20.31 -5.61
CA GLY A 169 10.05 -20.28 -6.71
C GLY A 169 8.76 -21.10 -6.46
N ASN A 170 8.59 -21.69 -5.28
CA ASN A 170 7.34 -22.36 -4.90
C ASN A 170 6.71 -21.67 -3.68
N ILE A 171 5.86 -20.68 -3.91
CA ILE A 171 5.27 -19.83 -2.87
C ILE A 171 4.06 -20.54 -2.26
N THR A 172 4.23 -21.17 -1.11
CA THR A 172 3.15 -21.71 -0.31
C THR A 172 2.59 -20.64 0.64
N TYR A 173 1.37 -20.84 1.14
CA TYR A 173 0.78 -19.95 2.16
C TYR A 173 1.67 -19.86 3.40
N GLN A 174 2.13 -21.01 3.90
CA GLN A 174 3.02 -21.07 5.05
C GLN A 174 4.33 -20.31 4.81
N GLY A 175 4.97 -20.52 3.65
CA GLY A 175 6.20 -19.79 3.29
C GLY A 175 5.99 -18.29 3.20
N ALA A 176 4.84 -17.83 2.69
CA ALA A 176 4.52 -16.41 2.62
C ALA A 176 4.36 -15.78 4.01
N ILE A 177 3.59 -16.38 4.91
CA ILE A 177 3.37 -15.82 6.26
C ILE A 177 4.65 -15.81 7.09
N GLU A 178 5.49 -16.84 6.99
CA GLU A 178 6.79 -16.90 7.68
C GLU A 178 7.74 -15.80 7.18
N ASN A 179 7.89 -15.67 5.85
CA ASN A 179 8.76 -14.65 5.25
C ASN A 179 8.30 -13.22 5.54
N LEU A 180 6.99 -12.98 5.54
CA LEU A 180 6.43 -11.66 5.75
C LEU A 180 6.20 -11.34 7.22
N ASN A 181 6.52 -12.29 8.11
CA ASN A 181 6.24 -12.19 9.53
C ASN A 181 4.78 -11.79 9.81
N VAL A 182 3.85 -12.44 9.09
CA VAL A 182 2.40 -12.26 9.25
C VAL A 182 1.89 -13.37 10.15
N LEU A 183 1.17 -13.01 11.19
CA LEU A 183 0.59 -13.99 12.09
C LEU A 183 -0.59 -14.68 11.42
N ASP A 184 -0.60 -16.02 11.44
CA ASP A 184 -1.66 -16.83 10.86
C ASP A 184 -3.01 -16.55 11.54
N HIS A 185 -4.07 -16.46 10.74
CA HIS A 185 -5.44 -16.34 11.24
C HIS A 185 -5.82 -17.48 12.21
N ASP A 186 -5.24 -18.66 12.09
CA ASP A 186 -5.52 -19.78 12.98
C ASP A 186 -5.17 -19.48 14.44
N TYR A 187 -4.16 -18.65 14.72
CA TYR A 187 -3.87 -18.19 16.09
C TYR A 187 -5.02 -17.37 16.67
N TYR A 188 -5.60 -16.49 15.87
CA TYR A 188 -6.73 -15.68 16.31
C TYR A 188 -7.99 -16.50 16.48
N PHE A 189 -8.27 -17.47 15.60
CA PHE A 189 -9.39 -18.40 15.78
C PHE A 189 -9.23 -19.28 17.03
N ARG A 190 -8.02 -19.71 17.36
CA ARG A 190 -7.74 -20.41 18.63
C ARG A 190 -8.00 -19.52 19.84
N LEU A 191 -7.63 -18.22 19.77
CA LEU A 191 -7.95 -17.25 20.81
C LEU A 191 -9.46 -17.04 20.96
N ASP A 192 -10.21 -16.98 19.86
CA ASP A 192 -11.68 -16.92 19.90
C ASP A 192 -12.27 -18.07 20.72
N GLU A 193 -11.82 -19.29 20.48
CA GLU A 193 -12.30 -20.46 21.23
C GLU A 193 -11.92 -20.41 22.71
N ALA A 194 -10.72 -19.88 23.04
CA ALA A 194 -10.31 -19.68 24.41
C ALA A 194 -11.19 -18.60 25.10
N PHE A 195 -11.47 -17.50 24.42
CA PHE A 195 -12.32 -16.42 24.95
C PHE A 195 -13.76 -16.88 25.15
N LEU A 196 -14.35 -17.65 24.21
CA LEU A 196 -15.68 -18.19 24.35
C LEU A 196 -15.83 -19.13 25.55
N LYS A 197 -14.75 -19.83 25.91
CA LYS A 197 -14.71 -20.71 27.10
C LYS A 197 -14.27 -20.00 28.38
N SER A 198 -13.90 -18.71 28.30
CA SER A 198 -13.24 -17.98 29.37
C SER A 198 -11.97 -18.68 29.88
N ASP A 199 -11.25 -19.35 28.97
CA ASP A 199 -10.01 -20.08 29.27
C ASP A 199 -8.80 -19.14 29.18
N ILE A 200 -8.60 -18.36 30.26
CA ILE A 200 -7.47 -17.44 30.39
C ILE A 200 -6.11 -18.16 30.25
N PRO A 201 -5.87 -19.32 30.91
CA PRO A 201 -4.63 -20.05 30.73
C PRO A 201 -4.31 -20.36 29.28
N GLU A 202 -5.26 -20.87 28.49
CA GLU A 202 -5.04 -21.19 27.08
C GLU A 202 -4.73 -19.92 26.26
N ALA A 203 -5.44 -18.81 26.49
CA ALA A 203 -5.17 -17.55 25.80
C ALA A 203 -3.73 -17.05 26.07
N LEU A 204 -3.24 -17.16 27.29
CA LEU A 204 -1.88 -16.78 27.66
C LEU A 204 -0.83 -17.74 27.07
N LEU A 205 -1.13 -19.03 26.95
CA LEU A 205 -0.24 -20.00 26.33
C LEU A 205 -0.13 -19.77 24.81
N ILE A 206 -1.24 -19.45 24.14
CA ILE A 206 -1.23 -19.06 22.72
C ILE A 206 -0.37 -17.81 22.53
N TYR A 207 -0.52 -16.80 23.38
CA TYR A 207 0.31 -15.60 23.29
C TYR A 207 1.80 -15.88 23.55
N LYS A 208 2.11 -16.76 24.48
CA LYS A 208 3.49 -17.20 24.71
C LYS A 208 4.08 -17.86 23.48
N ASP A 209 3.33 -18.76 22.84
CA ASP A 209 3.71 -19.45 21.59
C ASP A 209 4.01 -18.45 20.47
N ILE A 210 3.13 -17.46 20.25
CA ILE A 210 3.32 -16.36 19.29
C ILE A 210 4.65 -15.62 19.55
N ARG A 211 4.98 -15.32 20.80
CA ARG A 211 6.23 -14.63 21.16
C ARG A 211 7.46 -15.50 20.95
N GLU A 212 7.39 -16.79 21.27
CA GLU A 212 8.49 -17.73 21.05
C GLU A 212 8.83 -17.91 19.57
N HIS A 213 7.84 -17.71 18.68
CA HIS A 213 8.04 -17.63 17.22
C HIS A 213 8.56 -16.27 16.73
N GLY A 214 8.84 -15.33 17.63
CA GLY A 214 9.47 -14.04 17.31
C GLY A 214 8.53 -12.94 16.84
N PHE A 215 7.21 -13.12 16.93
CA PHE A 215 6.24 -12.09 16.55
C PHE A 215 6.25 -10.91 17.54
N ASP A 216 6.13 -9.69 16.99
CA ASP A 216 6.01 -8.49 17.79
C ASP A 216 4.64 -8.41 18.49
N SER A 217 4.66 -8.10 19.77
CA SER A 217 3.44 -8.09 20.59
C SER A 217 2.49 -6.95 20.25
N GLN A 218 2.99 -5.80 19.76
CA GLN A 218 2.13 -4.69 19.29
C GLN A 218 1.44 -5.09 17.99
N PHE A 219 2.20 -5.73 17.10
CA PHE A 219 1.64 -6.26 15.85
C PHE A 219 0.54 -7.30 16.13
N PHE A 220 0.77 -8.20 17.09
CA PHE A 220 -0.23 -9.18 17.52
C PHE A 220 -1.52 -8.52 18.02
N ILE A 221 -1.44 -7.51 18.88
CA ILE A 221 -2.62 -6.80 19.41
C ILE A 221 -3.39 -6.07 18.30
N ASN A 222 -2.69 -5.45 17.36
CA ASN A 222 -3.32 -4.78 16.22
C ASN A 222 -4.00 -5.79 15.29
N GLY A 223 -3.37 -6.95 15.08
CA GLY A 223 -3.97 -8.05 14.35
C GLY A 223 -5.20 -8.63 15.04
N LEU A 224 -5.20 -8.73 16.38
CA LEU A 224 -6.36 -9.16 17.16
C LEU A 224 -7.53 -8.16 17.02
N ALA A 225 -7.25 -6.86 17.08
CA ALA A 225 -8.26 -5.82 16.85
C ALA A 225 -8.86 -5.93 15.45
N GLN A 226 -8.01 -6.12 14.43
CA GLN A 226 -8.45 -6.31 13.05
C GLN A 226 -9.28 -7.58 12.88
N HIS A 227 -8.87 -8.68 13.49
CA HIS A 227 -9.62 -9.94 13.49
C HIS A 227 -11.05 -9.76 14.05
N PHE A 228 -11.18 -9.09 15.20
CA PHE A 228 -12.51 -8.81 15.77
C PHE A 228 -13.34 -7.80 14.96
N ARG A 229 -12.69 -6.85 14.30
CA ARG A 229 -13.36 -5.99 13.30
C ARG A 229 -13.90 -6.83 12.15
N ASP A 230 -13.13 -7.77 11.64
CA ASP A 230 -13.54 -8.62 10.53
C ASP A 230 -14.65 -9.61 10.94
N LEU A 231 -14.63 -10.15 12.16
CA LEU A 231 -15.75 -10.89 12.74
C LEU A 231 -17.02 -10.03 12.83
N MET A 232 -16.91 -8.77 13.28
CA MET A 232 -18.04 -7.87 13.34
C MET A 232 -18.62 -7.59 11.95
N VAL A 233 -17.76 -7.36 10.96
CA VAL A 233 -18.18 -7.17 9.56
C VAL A 233 -18.82 -8.44 8.99
N ALA A 234 -18.28 -9.63 9.32
CA ALA A 234 -18.81 -10.93 8.91
C ALA A 234 -20.15 -11.27 9.55
N SER A 235 -20.48 -10.65 10.68
CA SER A 235 -21.75 -10.93 11.40
C SER A 235 -23.01 -10.46 10.65
N ASN A 236 -22.88 -9.55 9.68
CA ASN A 236 -23.98 -9.05 8.88
C ASN A 236 -23.75 -9.34 7.38
N PRO A 237 -24.69 -10.05 6.71
CA PRO A 237 -24.56 -10.38 5.28
C PRO A 237 -24.34 -9.18 4.35
N GLN A 238 -24.85 -7.99 4.72
CA GLN A 238 -24.67 -6.78 3.90
C GLN A 238 -23.26 -6.22 3.95
N THR A 239 -22.51 -6.51 5.01
CA THR A 239 -21.15 -6.00 5.21
C THR A 239 -20.05 -7.02 4.86
N VAL A 240 -20.38 -8.29 4.65
CA VAL A 240 -19.42 -9.34 4.24
C VAL A 240 -18.62 -8.93 2.99
N VAL A 241 -19.22 -8.18 2.08
CA VAL A 241 -18.55 -7.63 0.88
C VAL A 241 -17.35 -6.72 1.22
N LEU A 242 -17.27 -6.22 2.46
CA LEU A 242 -16.15 -5.40 2.94
C LEU A 242 -14.96 -6.23 3.44
N LEU A 243 -15.07 -7.56 3.46
CA LEU A 243 -13.96 -8.45 3.77
C LEU A 243 -13.11 -8.63 2.52
N GLU A 244 -11.88 -8.12 2.57
CA GLU A 244 -10.91 -8.25 1.48
C GLU A 244 -10.11 -9.55 1.63
N MET A 245 -10.81 -10.70 1.57
CA MET A 245 -10.24 -12.03 1.71
C MET A 245 -10.90 -13.02 0.75
N ASN A 246 -10.33 -14.24 0.64
CA ASN A 246 -10.93 -15.28 -0.19
C ASN A 246 -12.22 -15.84 0.43
N ASP A 247 -13.08 -16.45 -0.40
CA ASP A 247 -14.40 -16.94 0.01
C ASP A 247 -14.33 -17.99 1.13
N GLU A 248 -13.32 -18.85 1.14
CA GLU A 248 -13.15 -19.89 2.15
C GLU A 248 -12.88 -19.30 3.53
N LEU A 249 -11.98 -18.33 3.61
CA LEU A 249 -11.68 -17.62 4.85
C LEU A 249 -12.87 -16.77 5.30
N ALA A 250 -13.53 -16.06 4.37
CA ALA A 250 -14.73 -15.30 4.66
C ALA A 250 -15.84 -16.16 5.28
N GLN A 251 -16.05 -17.37 4.78
CA GLN A 251 -17.00 -18.32 5.37
C GLN A 251 -16.61 -18.74 6.79
N LYS A 252 -15.32 -18.95 7.08
CA LYS A 252 -14.84 -19.21 8.44
C LYS A 252 -15.19 -18.06 9.38
N PHE A 253 -14.95 -16.82 8.94
CA PHE A 253 -15.29 -15.62 9.71
C PHE A 253 -16.80 -15.51 9.96
N VAL A 254 -17.65 -15.76 8.97
CA VAL A 254 -19.12 -15.74 9.11
C VAL A 254 -19.58 -16.75 10.15
N LEU A 255 -19.08 -17.98 10.11
CA LEU A 255 -19.44 -19.04 11.07
C LEU A 255 -18.96 -18.70 12.50
N GLN A 256 -17.75 -18.17 12.62
CA GLN A 256 -17.19 -17.80 13.92
C GLN A 256 -17.91 -16.59 14.53
N ALA A 257 -18.25 -15.59 13.72
CA ALA A 257 -18.95 -14.39 14.17
C ALA A 257 -20.31 -14.68 14.84
N GLN A 258 -21.00 -15.73 14.41
CA GLN A 258 -22.29 -16.12 14.99
C GLN A 258 -22.19 -16.59 16.45
N LYS A 259 -21.00 -16.93 16.94
CA LYS A 259 -20.78 -17.40 18.30
C LYS A 259 -20.67 -16.24 19.31
N PHE A 260 -20.54 -15.01 18.85
CA PHE A 260 -20.31 -13.83 19.69
C PHE A 260 -21.49 -12.88 19.67
N ALA A 261 -21.75 -12.23 20.81
CA ALA A 261 -22.69 -11.13 20.86
C ALA A 261 -22.05 -9.84 20.26
N PRO A 262 -22.82 -8.99 19.55
CA PRO A 262 -22.28 -7.78 18.94
C PRO A 262 -21.52 -6.84 19.90
N ALA A 263 -21.98 -6.73 21.13
CA ALA A 263 -21.33 -5.92 22.17
C ALA A 263 -19.93 -6.42 22.53
N TYR A 264 -19.66 -7.71 22.30
CA TYR A 264 -18.36 -8.29 22.59
C TYR A 264 -17.28 -7.81 21.62
N PHE A 265 -17.62 -7.68 20.34
CA PHE A 265 -16.68 -7.14 19.33
C PHE A 265 -16.18 -5.74 19.71
N TYR A 266 -17.09 -4.85 20.09
CA TYR A 266 -16.72 -3.49 20.52
C TYR A 266 -15.79 -3.51 21.74
N ARG A 267 -16.13 -4.33 22.74
CA ARG A 267 -15.34 -4.45 23.96
C ARG A 267 -13.90 -4.90 23.65
N VAL A 268 -13.74 -5.92 22.81
CA VAL A 268 -12.41 -6.44 22.46
C VAL A 268 -11.60 -5.39 21.70
N MET A 269 -12.21 -4.75 20.69
CA MET A 269 -11.55 -3.69 19.93
C MET A 269 -11.12 -2.51 20.82
N ASP A 270 -11.96 -2.09 21.77
CA ASP A 270 -11.62 -1.04 22.73
C ASP A 270 -10.44 -1.43 23.60
N LEU A 271 -10.40 -2.67 24.12
CA LEU A 271 -9.29 -3.16 24.93
C LEU A 271 -7.99 -3.25 24.12
N CYS A 272 -8.06 -3.71 22.89
CA CYS A 272 -6.91 -3.75 21.98
C CYS A 272 -6.41 -2.34 21.64
N ASN A 273 -7.30 -1.41 21.33
CA ASN A 273 -6.96 -0.01 21.07
C ASN A 273 -6.32 0.65 22.31
N TYR A 274 -6.87 0.41 23.49
CA TYR A 274 -6.26 0.89 24.73
C TYR A 274 -4.85 0.34 24.91
N CYS A 275 -4.64 -0.95 24.63
CA CYS A 275 -3.33 -1.58 24.70
C CYS A 275 -2.34 -0.92 23.74
N ASP A 276 -2.73 -0.74 22.47
CA ASP A 276 -1.89 -0.14 21.44
C ASP A 276 -1.46 1.29 21.77
N LEU A 277 -2.42 2.14 22.17
CA LEU A 277 -2.15 3.54 22.56
C LEU A 277 -1.16 3.65 23.73
N ASN A 278 -1.20 2.70 24.67
CA ASN A 278 -0.34 2.71 25.85
C ASN A 278 0.95 1.89 25.68
N TYR A 279 1.09 1.14 24.58
CA TYR A 279 2.16 0.17 24.37
C TYR A 279 3.55 0.79 24.44
N ARG A 280 3.74 1.96 23.81
CA ARG A 280 5.04 2.67 23.80
C ARG A 280 5.48 3.15 25.16
N ASN A 281 4.51 3.55 25.99
CA ASN A 281 4.75 4.15 27.31
C ASN A 281 4.79 3.11 28.45
N ALA A 282 4.41 1.86 28.16
CA ALA A 282 4.37 0.81 29.16
C ALA A 282 5.78 0.35 29.56
N SER A 283 6.07 0.34 30.87
CA SER A 283 7.33 -0.18 31.41
C SER A 283 7.47 -1.70 31.18
N ASN A 284 6.35 -2.43 31.23
CA ASN A 284 6.30 -3.85 30.92
C ASN A 284 5.26 -4.11 29.83
N LYS A 285 5.73 -4.17 28.60
CA LYS A 285 4.91 -4.37 27.40
C LYS A 285 4.21 -5.72 27.38
N GLN A 286 4.91 -6.78 27.82
CA GLN A 286 4.36 -8.12 27.92
C GLN A 286 3.17 -8.15 28.88
N PHE A 287 3.34 -7.61 30.08
CA PHE A 287 2.28 -7.55 31.08
C PHE A 287 1.06 -6.78 30.59
N LEU A 288 1.26 -5.69 29.84
CA LEU A 288 0.15 -4.91 29.26
C LEU A 288 -0.69 -5.75 28.30
N VAL A 289 -0.05 -6.55 27.44
CA VAL A 289 -0.75 -7.46 26.52
C VAL A 289 -1.44 -8.58 27.27
N GLU A 290 -0.76 -9.24 28.21
CA GLU A 290 -1.35 -10.30 29.05
C GLU A 290 -2.57 -9.78 29.82
N LEU A 291 -2.48 -8.58 30.39
CA LEU A 291 -3.60 -7.94 31.08
C LEU A 291 -4.78 -7.65 30.13
N THR A 292 -4.49 -7.30 28.88
CA THR A 292 -5.52 -7.09 27.87
C THR A 292 -6.24 -8.40 27.55
N LEU A 293 -5.51 -9.49 27.32
CA LEU A 293 -6.08 -10.83 27.08
C LEU A 293 -6.92 -11.32 28.26
N ILE A 294 -6.48 -11.05 29.50
CA ILE A 294 -7.23 -11.41 30.73
C ILE A 294 -8.54 -10.64 30.84
N LYS A 295 -8.63 -9.40 30.33
CA LYS A 295 -9.82 -8.54 30.39
C LYS A 295 -10.84 -8.83 29.29
N ILE A 296 -10.40 -9.41 28.19
CA ILE A 296 -11.27 -9.88 27.10
C ILE A 296 -12.10 -11.05 27.60
#